data_7f8fd1d0e919746a9300c96160e90721
#
_entry.id   7f8fd1d0e919746a9300c96160e90721
#
_cell.length_a   1.000
_cell.length_b   1.000
_cell.length_c   1.000
_cell.angle_alpha   90.00
_cell.angle_beta   90.00
_cell.angle_gamma   90.00
#
_symmetry.space_group_name_H-M   'P 1'
#
loop_
_entity.id
_entity.type
_entity.pdbx_description
1 polymer ?
#
loop_
_entity_poly.entity_id
_entity_poly.type
_entity_poly.pdbx_seq_one_letter_code
_entity_poly.pdbx_strand_id
1 'polypeptide(L)'
;THPYMVVLSCADHDAEVRAKEFLQKNVTRTTIKSKTAVKGATELNIEVRLKDEDTDFINILSEMPGIGNAVLVSYNGDYMG
;
A
#
# COMPACT_ATOMS: atom_id res chain seq x y z
N THR A 1 0.49 13.49 11.95
CA THR A 1 0.38 12.12 11.43
C THR A 1 1.64 11.71 10.72
N HIS A 2 2.09 10.52 11.02
CA HIS A 2 3.29 10.00 10.40
C HIS A 2 2.97 9.40 9.03
N PRO A 3 3.85 9.61 8.07
CA PRO A 3 3.71 8.88 6.80
C PRO A 3 4.22 7.46 6.95
N TYR A 4 3.58 6.58 6.22
CA TYR A 4 4.01 5.19 6.11
C TYR A 4 4.09 4.83 4.63
N MET A 5 4.88 3.82 4.34
CA MET A 5 4.97 3.31 2.98
C MET A 5 4.39 1.90 2.97
N VAL A 6 3.44 1.68 2.08
CA VAL A 6 2.90 0.34 1.82
C VAL A 6 3.60 -0.20 0.59
N VAL A 7 4.24 -1.35 0.74
CA VAL A 7 4.83 -2.07 -0.40
C VAL A 7 3.92 -3.25 -0.68
N LEU A 8 3.42 -3.33 -1.89
CA LEU A 8 2.31 -4.20 -2.21
C LEU A 8 2.58 -4.95 -3.50
N SER A 9 2.34 -6.26 -3.50
CA SER A 9 2.49 -7.08 -4.68
C SER A 9 1.11 -7.57 -5.11
N CYS A 10 0.72 -7.28 -6.36
CA CYS A 10 -0.59 -7.62 -6.90
C CYS A 10 -0.42 -8.58 -8.08
N ALA A 11 -1.18 -9.66 -8.09
CA ALA A 11 -1.06 -10.66 -9.14
C ALA A 11 -1.65 -10.19 -10.46
N ASP A 12 -2.63 -9.30 -10.43
CA ASP A 12 -3.28 -8.83 -11.64
C ASP A 12 -3.88 -7.43 -11.40
N HIS A 13 -4.44 -6.88 -12.47
CA HIS A 13 -5.00 -5.53 -12.42
C HIS A 13 -6.18 -5.43 -11.46
N ASP A 14 -7.02 -6.45 -11.42
CA ASP A 14 -8.17 -6.43 -10.52
C ASP A 14 -7.74 -6.34 -9.06
N ALA A 15 -6.71 -7.08 -8.70
CA ALA A 15 -6.18 -7.03 -7.34
C ALA A 15 -5.63 -5.64 -7.03
N GLU A 16 -4.95 -5.04 -8.00
CA GLU A 16 -4.41 -3.70 -7.83
C GLU A 16 -5.53 -2.68 -7.57
N VAL A 17 -6.60 -2.76 -8.35
CA VAL A 17 -7.73 -1.84 -8.19
C VAL A 17 -8.38 -2.01 -6.83
N ARG A 18 -8.63 -3.27 -6.43
CA ARG A 18 -9.26 -3.53 -5.13
C ARG A 18 -8.38 -3.06 -3.98
N ALA A 19 -7.08 -3.26 -4.09
CA ALA A 19 -6.16 -2.82 -3.03
C ALA A 19 -6.17 -1.30 -2.89
N LYS A 20 -6.16 -0.59 -4.01
CA LYS A 20 -6.20 0.87 -3.96
C LYS A 20 -7.51 1.37 -3.36
N GLU A 21 -8.62 0.78 -3.74
CA GLU A 21 -9.91 1.16 -3.17
C GLU A 21 -9.96 0.90 -1.68
N PHE A 22 -9.43 -0.23 -1.26
CA PHE A 22 -9.39 -0.57 0.15
C PHE A 22 -8.57 0.46 0.93
N LEU A 23 -7.39 0.81 0.40
CA LEU A 23 -6.55 1.79 1.07
C LEU A 23 -7.24 3.15 1.16
N GLN A 24 -7.89 3.58 0.10
CA GLN A 24 -8.57 4.87 0.11
C GLN A 24 -9.65 4.93 1.19
N LYS A 25 -10.25 3.82 1.54
CA LYS A 25 -11.27 3.77 2.58
C LYS A 25 -10.70 3.68 3.98
N ASN A 26 -9.48 3.19 4.12
CA ASN A 26 -8.93 2.86 5.43
C ASN A 26 -7.82 3.78 5.91
N VAL A 27 -7.29 4.64 5.04
CA VAL A 27 -6.27 5.61 5.43
C VAL A 27 -6.72 6.99 4.97
N THR A 28 -6.09 8.03 5.52
CA THR A 28 -6.53 9.39 5.23
C THR A 28 -6.02 9.89 3.89
N ARG A 29 -4.91 9.36 3.42
CA ARG A 29 -4.31 9.87 2.19
C ARG A 29 -3.44 8.79 1.57
N THR A 30 -3.49 8.69 0.25
CA THR A 30 -2.65 7.75 -0.49
C THR A 30 -1.97 8.48 -1.64
N THR A 31 -0.69 8.15 -1.87
CA THR A 31 0.05 8.69 -2.99
C THR A 31 0.91 7.57 -3.56
N ILE A 32 0.73 7.26 -4.84
CA ILE A 32 1.55 6.25 -5.49
C ILE A 32 2.94 6.82 -5.70
N LYS A 33 3.95 6.19 -5.11
CA LYS A 33 5.32 6.64 -5.25
C LYS A 33 6.07 5.89 -6.35
N SER A 34 5.74 4.64 -6.55
CA SER A 34 6.31 3.88 -7.65
C SER A 34 5.40 2.72 -8.00
N LYS A 35 5.47 2.31 -9.26
CA LYS A 35 4.75 1.16 -9.75
C LYS A 35 5.68 0.40 -10.69
N THR A 36 5.89 -0.87 -10.40
CA THR A 36 6.71 -1.73 -11.23
C THR A 36 5.83 -2.85 -11.77
N ALA A 37 5.66 -2.87 -13.08
CA ALA A 37 4.83 -3.89 -13.72
C ALA A 37 5.76 -4.90 -14.40
N VAL A 38 5.65 -6.15 -14.00
CA VAL A 38 6.38 -7.23 -14.64
C VAL A 38 5.37 -8.27 -15.04
N LYS A 39 5.81 -9.21 -15.87
CA LYS A 39 4.92 -10.25 -16.32
C LYS A 39 4.42 -11.05 -15.12
N GLY A 40 3.13 -11.04 -14.91
CA GLY A 40 2.52 -11.83 -13.85
C GLY A 40 2.46 -11.14 -12.49
N ALA A 41 2.87 -9.86 -12.39
CA ALA A 41 2.80 -9.19 -11.10
C ALA A 41 2.96 -7.70 -11.26
N THR A 42 2.39 -6.95 -10.33
CA THR A 42 2.60 -5.51 -10.23
C THR A 42 3.00 -5.19 -8.79
N GLU A 43 4.08 -4.46 -8.64
CA GLU A 43 4.51 -4.04 -7.32
C GLU A 43 4.29 -2.54 -7.17
N LEU A 44 3.68 -2.16 -6.06
CA LEU A 44 3.35 -0.76 -5.78
C LEU A 44 4.04 -0.32 -4.50
N ASN A 45 4.52 0.89 -4.51
CA ASN A 45 4.97 1.58 -3.31
C ASN A 45 4.06 2.78 -3.13
N ILE A 46 3.28 2.77 -2.06
CA ILE A 46 2.24 3.78 -1.83
C ILE A 46 2.49 4.44 -0.49
N GLU A 47 2.67 5.75 -0.52
CA GLU A 47 2.76 6.49 0.73
C GLU A 47 1.35 6.69 1.27
N VAL A 48 1.15 6.40 2.56
CA VAL A 48 -0.16 6.56 3.20
C VAL A 48 -0.01 7.36 4.47
N ARG A 49 -1.09 8.01 4.86
CA ARG A 49 -1.20 8.69 6.16
C ARG A 49 -2.31 8.02 6.94
N LEU A 50 -2.02 7.64 8.17
CA LEU A 50 -2.98 6.93 9.00
C LEU A 50 -3.71 7.89 9.91
N LYS A 51 -4.97 7.57 10.20
CA LYS A 51 -5.77 8.42 11.07
C LYS A 51 -5.29 8.37 12.51
N ASP A 52 -5.07 7.17 13.01
CA ASP A 52 -4.82 6.95 14.43
C ASP A 52 -3.75 5.89 14.64
N GLU A 53 -2.88 5.72 13.67
CA GLU A 53 -1.76 4.78 13.75
C GLU A 53 -2.21 3.33 13.91
N ASP A 54 -3.42 3.04 13.50
CA ASP A 54 -3.90 1.66 13.50
C ASP A 54 -3.35 0.98 12.25
N THR A 55 -2.54 -0.04 12.45
CA THR A 55 -1.86 -0.73 11.35
C THR A 55 -2.54 -2.03 10.97
N ASP A 56 -3.69 -2.35 11.56
CA ASP A 56 -4.34 -3.63 11.31
C ASP A 56 -4.82 -3.77 9.87
N PHE A 57 -5.04 -2.65 9.19
CA PHE A 57 -5.49 -2.72 7.80
C PHE A 57 -4.52 -3.50 6.92
N ILE A 58 -3.22 -3.50 7.27
CA ILE A 58 -2.24 -4.19 6.43
C ILE A 58 -2.46 -5.71 6.46
N ASN A 59 -2.92 -6.22 7.60
CA ASN A 59 -3.23 -7.65 7.70
C ASN A 59 -4.40 -8.02 6.82
N ILE A 60 -5.44 -7.19 6.82
CA ILE A 60 -6.61 -7.43 5.98
C ILE A 60 -6.21 -7.36 4.51
N LEU A 61 -5.42 -6.35 4.17
CA LEU A 61 -4.97 -6.18 2.80
C LEU A 61 -4.20 -7.40 2.32
N SER A 62 -3.33 -7.94 3.17
CA SER A 62 -2.49 -9.06 2.78
C SER A 62 -3.28 -10.33 2.46
N GLU A 63 -4.52 -10.40 2.95
CA GLU A 63 -5.34 -11.59 2.73
C GLU A 63 -6.31 -11.44 1.58
N MET A 64 -6.33 -10.30 0.92
CA MET A 64 -7.22 -10.10 -0.21
C MET A 64 -6.79 -10.94 -1.41
N PRO A 65 -7.75 -11.42 -2.21
CA PRO A 65 -7.42 -12.24 -3.38
C PRO A 65 -6.49 -11.48 -4.32
N GLY A 66 -5.45 -12.15 -4.77
CA GLY A 66 -4.50 -11.58 -5.71
C GLY A 66 -3.42 -10.72 -5.07
N ILE A 67 -3.45 -10.55 -3.76
CA ILE A 67 -2.39 -9.84 -3.05
C ILE A 67 -1.39 -10.89 -2.57
N GLY A 68 -0.16 -10.78 -3.07
CA GLY A 68 0.87 -11.74 -2.71
C GLY A 68 1.66 -11.32 -1.49
N ASN A 69 1.76 -10.03 -1.26
CA ASN A 69 2.59 -9.52 -0.17
C ASN A 69 2.17 -8.10 0.15
N ALA A 70 2.12 -7.76 1.43
CA ALA A 70 1.81 -6.40 1.85
C ALA A 70 2.71 -6.07 3.03
N VAL A 71 3.51 -5.02 2.89
CA VAL A 71 4.47 -4.58 3.89
C VAL A 71 4.17 -3.14 4.24
N LEU A 72 4.21 -2.83 5.52
CA LEU A 72 4.03 -1.47 6.00
C LEU A 72 5.33 -1.01 6.63
N VAL A 73 5.87 0.10 6.16
CA VAL A 73 7.14 0.62 6.64
C VAL A 73 6.91 2.03 7.13
N SER A 74 7.40 2.33 8.32
CA SER A 74 7.40 3.69 8.82
C SER A 74 8.31 4.51 7.91
N TYR A 75 7.84 5.66 7.49
CA TYR A 75 8.52 6.42 6.48
C TYR A 75 8.55 7.88 6.89
N ASN A 76 9.74 8.47 6.94
CA ASN A 76 9.87 9.88 7.24
C ASN A 76 10.22 10.61 5.96
N GLY A 77 9.24 11.32 5.40
CA GLY A 77 9.43 11.99 4.13
C GLY A 77 10.52 13.02 4.13
N ASP A 78 10.88 13.52 5.28
CA ASP A 78 11.95 14.53 5.39
C ASP A 78 13.33 13.93 5.26
N TYR A 79 13.42 12.65 5.43
CA TYR A 79 14.69 11.99 5.50
C TYR A 79 15.51 12.16 4.24
N MET A 80 14.85 12.27 3.17
CA MET A 80 15.53 12.24 1.87
C MET A 80 16.42 13.43 1.65
N GLY A 81 16.50 14.23 2.60
CA GLY A 81 17.36 15.38 2.50
C GLY A 81 18.67 15.13 1.82
#